data_cbf02804ccd462d3e25c53708a2198cb
#
_entry.id   cbf02804ccd462d3e25c53708a2198cb
#
_cell.length_a   1.000
_cell.length_b   1.000
_cell.length_c   1.000
_cell.angle_alpha   90.00
_cell.angle_beta   90.00
_cell.angle_gamma   90.00
#
_symmetry.space_group_name_H-M   'P 1'
#
loop_
_entity.id
_entity.type
_entity.pdbx_description
1 polymer ?
#
loop_
_entity_poly.entity_id
_entity_poly.type
_entity_poly.pdbx_seq_one_letter_code
_entity_poly.pdbx_strand_id
1 'polypeptide(L)'
;MTSWFTIARVLPSMLGVNGSGAAAEIVGVALRRMGHEVSIIDIHGPGDVSRTVDFISVGSGSGSATGPAAIELMGLVPALRSWQDQGAWFFAVGTGWDLLGRHVVADSGDVIPGVGVFPSSADHRSGRFSGEVSGLDYKSRDTAGYINQVGQSTLDDGVQALWSIDTASGDYPRAEGLISGTLMA
;
A
#
# COMPACT_ATOMS: atom_id res chain seq x y z
N MET A 1 -8.24 24.11 16.62
CA MET A 1 -7.06 23.69 17.41
C MET A 1 -6.03 23.18 16.44
N THR A 2 -4.79 23.64 16.55
CA THR A 2 -3.65 23.12 15.78
C THR A 2 -3.23 21.79 16.39
N SER A 3 -3.19 20.72 15.57
CA SER A 3 -2.68 19.41 15.96
C SER A 3 -1.36 19.14 15.26
N TRP A 4 -0.54 18.27 15.84
CA TRP A 4 0.71 17.79 15.22
C TRP A 4 0.45 16.42 14.60
N PHE A 5 0.92 16.23 13.36
CA PHE A 5 0.86 14.97 12.65
C PHE A 5 2.25 14.52 12.24
N THR A 6 2.52 13.25 12.45
CA THR A 6 3.75 12.59 11.96
C THR A 6 3.38 11.62 10.84
N ILE A 7 3.98 11.84 9.67
CA ILE A 7 3.83 11.00 8.49
C ILE A 7 5.12 10.21 8.29
N ALA A 8 5.05 8.89 8.23
CA ALA A 8 6.18 8.03 7.92
C ALA A 8 6.15 7.58 6.46
N ARG A 9 7.26 7.82 5.74
CA ARG A 9 7.52 7.15 4.45
C ARG A 9 8.40 5.94 4.73
N VAL A 10 7.90 4.75 4.44
CA VAL A 10 8.60 3.50 4.75
C VAL A 10 9.38 3.04 3.52
N LEU A 11 10.68 2.82 3.71
CA LEU A 11 11.66 2.38 2.70
C LEU A 11 11.62 3.20 1.40
N PRO A 12 11.64 4.55 1.45
CA PRO A 12 11.43 5.38 0.25
C PRO A 12 12.49 5.17 -0.83
N SER A 13 13.69 4.72 -0.48
CA SER A 13 14.75 4.39 -1.43
C SER A 13 14.50 3.10 -2.23
N MET A 14 13.67 2.19 -1.71
CA MET A 14 13.31 0.93 -2.36
C MET A 14 11.89 0.97 -2.91
N LEU A 15 10.98 1.65 -2.20
CA LEU A 15 9.53 1.67 -2.45
C LEU A 15 9.05 3.12 -2.74
N GLY A 16 9.71 3.80 -3.65
CA GLY A 16 9.39 5.19 -4.01
C GLY A 16 9.34 5.46 -5.51
N VAL A 17 9.32 4.40 -6.36
CA VAL A 17 9.36 4.59 -7.82
C VAL A 17 8.04 5.11 -8.39
N ASN A 18 8.11 5.69 -9.59
CA ASN A 18 6.95 6.19 -10.35
C ASN A 18 6.06 7.19 -9.58
N GLY A 19 6.66 7.97 -8.68
CA GLY A 19 5.94 8.97 -7.91
C GLY A 19 5.11 8.42 -6.75
N SER A 20 5.15 7.11 -6.49
CA SER A 20 4.39 6.48 -5.39
C SER A 20 4.76 7.01 -3.99
N GLY A 21 5.98 7.57 -3.83
CA GLY A 21 6.39 8.24 -2.61
C GLY A 21 5.71 9.60 -2.36
N ALA A 22 5.03 10.17 -3.36
CA ALA A 22 4.40 11.49 -3.23
C ALA A 22 3.17 11.51 -2.31
N ALA A 23 2.59 10.36 -1.97
CA ALA A 23 1.40 10.29 -1.12
C ALA A 23 1.62 10.99 0.24
N ALA A 24 2.77 10.79 0.87
CA ALA A 24 3.13 11.45 2.13
C ALA A 24 3.16 12.97 2.00
N GLU A 25 3.74 13.48 0.91
CA GLU A 25 3.80 14.93 0.63
C GLU A 25 2.41 15.51 0.38
N ILE A 26 1.57 14.81 -0.39
CA ILE A 26 0.20 15.26 -0.70
C ILE A 26 -0.61 15.37 0.58
N VAL A 27 -0.58 14.33 1.44
CA VAL A 27 -1.27 14.33 2.74
C VAL A 27 -0.70 15.44 3.63
N GLY A 28 0.63 15.58 3.69
CA GLY A 28 1.28 16.64 4.47
C GLY A 28 0.87 18.04 4.02
N VAL A 29 0.80 18.31 2.73
CA VAL A 29 0.33 19.60 2.19
C VAL A 29 -1.13 19.83 2.54
N ALA A 30 -1.98 18.82 2.42
CA ALA A 30 -3.39 18.93 2.75
C ALA A 30 -3.59 19.29 4.23
N LEU A 31 -2.93 18.59 5.13
CA LEU A 31 -3.00 18.83 6.58
C LEU A 31 -2.48 20.24 6.95
N ARG A 32 -1.36 20.69 6.36
CA ARG A 32 -0.85 22.05 6.59
C ARG A 32 -1.84 23.12 6.10
N ARG A 33 -2.50 22.90 4.96
CA ARG A 33 -3.56 23.82 4.48
C ARG A 33 -4.79 23.86 5.40
N MET A 34 -5.02 22.80 6.16
CA MET A 34 -6.06 22.74 7.20
C MET A 34 -5.61 23.38 8.53
N GLY A 35 -4.38 23.90 8.61
CA GLY A 35 -3.86 24.59 9.79
C GLY A 35 -3.18 23.67 10.81
N HIS A 36 -2.75 22.48 10.39
CA HIS A 36 -2.01 21.55 11.24
C HIS A 36 -0.50 21.65 11.04
N GLU A 37 0.27 21.30 12.06
CA GLU A 37 1.71 21.10 11.97
C GLU A 37 1.99 19.66 11.49
N VAL A 38 2.94 19.51 10.56
CA VAL A 38 3.22 18.20 9.95
C VAL A 38 4.72 17.96 9.84
N SER A 39 5.16 16.85 10.42
CA SER A 39 6.49 16.27 10.21
C SER A 39 6.38 15.07 9.26
N ILE A 40 7.27 15.02 8.27
CA ILE A 40 7.43 13.84 7.41
C ILE A 40 8.80 13.23 7.73
N ILE A 41 8.81 11.94 8.07
CA ILE A 41 10.01 11.20 8.42
C ILE A 41 10.20 10.02 7.48
N ASP A 42 11.46 9.72 7.15
CA ASP A 42 11.83 8.56 6.36
C ASP A 42 12.25 7.43 7.28
N ILE A 43 11.70 6.26 7.06
CA ILE A 43 12.03 5.03 7.80
C ILE A 43 12.78 4.11 6.84
N HIS A 44 14.08 4.00 7.01
CA HIS A 44 14.95 3.12 6.22
C HIS A 44 15.21 1.78 6.92
N GLY A 45 14.89 1.69 8.22
CA GLY A 45 15.06 0.49 9.01
C GLY A 45 14.63 0.67 10.47
N PRO A 46 14.80 -0.36 11.31
CA PRO A 46 14.37 -0.32 12.72
C PRO A 46 14.98 0.81 13.57
N GLY A 47 16.14 1.34 13.16
CA GLY A 47 16.81 2.45 13.86
C GLY A 47 16.08 3.79 13.71
N ASP A 48 15.23 3.96 12.69
CA ASP A 48 14.55 5.21 12.38
C ASP A 48 13.14 5.29 12.98
N VAL A 49 12.73 4.26 13.71
CA VAL A 49 11.34 4.10 14.20
C VAL A 49 11.00 5.18 15.22
N SER A 50 9.96 5.99 14.92
CA SER A 50 9.33 6.90 15.87
C SER A 50 8.29 6.18 16.75
N ARG A 51 8.08 6.69 17.96
CA ARG A 51 7.10 6.10 18.90
C ARG A 51 5.66 6.25 18.40
N THR A 52 5.35 7.37 17.76
CA THR A 52 4.01 7.68 17.26
C THR A 52 4.09 8.12 15.81
N VAL A 53 3.21 7.58 15.01
CA VAL A 53 3.02 7.95 13.61
C VAL A 53 1.52 7.95 13.34
N ASP A 54 1.03 8.98 12.65
CA ASP A 54 -0.39 9.13 12.37
C ASP A 54 -0.76 8.60 10.97
N PHE A 55 0.18 8.68 10.04
CA PHE A 55 -0.01 8.21 8.66
C PHE A 55 1.26 7.52 8.14
N ILE A 56 1.09 6.33 7.60
CA ILE A 56 2.15 5.52 7.02
C ILE A 56 1.93 5.43 5.50
N SER A 57 2.95 5.80 4.73
CA SER A 57 2.97 5.68 3.28
C SER A 57 4.01 4.65 2.86
N VAL A 58 3.56 3.63 2.12
CA VAL A 58 4.44 2.59 1.55
C VAL A 58 4.22 2.56 0.04
N GLY A 59 5.20 3.01 -0.69
CA GLY A 59 5.11 3.15 -2.14
C GLY A 59 5.39 1.86 -2.89
N SER A 60 5.52 1.97 -4.21
CA SER A 60 5.85 0.86 -5.09
C SER A 60 7.35 0.77 -5.36
N GLY A 61 7.86 -0.43 -5.54
CA GLY A 61 9.23 -0.74 -5.96
C GLY A 61 9.30 -1.41 -7.33
N SER A 62 10.51 -1.60 -7.84
CA SER A 62 10.75 -2.49 -8.97
C SER A 62 10.70 -3.97 -8.52
N GLY A 63 10.53 -4.90 -9.47
CA GLY A 63 10.56 -6.34 -9.15
C GLY A 63 11.84 -6.78 -8.43
N SER A 64 12.98 -6.18 -8.76
CA SER A 64 14.26 -6.44 -8.08
C SER A 64 14.32 -5.91 -6.64
N ALA A 65 13.46 -4.97 -6.28
CA ALA A 65 13.39 -4.43 -4.91
C ALA A 65 12.51 -5.29 -3.98
N THR A 66 11.64 -6.16 -4.52
CA THR A 66 10.67 -6.92 -3.73
C THR A 66 11.32 -7.74 -2.62
N GLY A 67 12.31 -8.57 -2.96
CA GLY A 67 13.01 -9.41 -1.96
C GLY A 67 13.74 -8.58 -0.89
N PRO A 68 14.64 -7.65 -1.27
CA PRO A 68 15.30 -6.76 -0.31
C PRO A 68 14.32 -5.97 0.57
N ALA A 69 13.26 -5.39 -0.01
CA ALA A 69 12.26 -4.65 0.76
C ALA A 69 11.48 -5.55 1.74
N ALA A 70 11.18 -6.79 1.36
CA ALA A 70 10.55 -7.76 2.26
C ALA A 70 11.41 -8.01 3.51
N ILE A 71 12.73 -8.17 3.35
CA ILE A 71 13.65 -8.38 4.48
C ILE A 71 13.64 -7.18 5.43
N GLU A 72 13.74 -5.97 4.90
CA GLU A 72 13.72 -4.74 5.71
C GLU A 72 12.36 -4.54 6.40
N LEU A 73 11.25 -4.79 5.70
CA LEU A 73 9.91 -4.70 6.29
C LEU A 73 9.69 -5.70 7.41
N MET A 74 10.25 -6.90 7.33
CA MET A 74 10.19 -7.87 8.43
C MET A 74 10.86 -7.35 9.71
N GLY A 75 11.94 -6.57 9.58
CA GLY A 75 12.56 -5.87 10.72
C GLY A 75 11.69 -4.77 11.33
N LEU A 76 10.74 -4.23 10.55
CA LEU A 76 9.82 -3.17 10.97
C LEU A 76 8.48 -3.68 11.51
N VAL A 77 8.21 -5.00 11.48
CA VAL A 77 6.94 -5.60 11.93
C VAL A 77 6.49 -5.11 13.32
N PRO A 78 7.34 -5.06 14.35
CA PRO A 78 6.91 -4.58 15.67
C PRO A 78 6.42 -3.13 15.63
N ALA A 79 7.09 -2.26 14.87
CA ALA A 79 6.71 -0.86 14.74
C ALA A 79 5.39 -0.71 13.97
N LEU A 80 5.27 -1.39 12.81
CA LEU A 80 4.07 -1.36 11.98
C LEU A 80 2.83 -1.83 12.76
N ARG A 81 2.96 -2.91 13.54
CA ARG A 81 1.89 -3.39 14.42
C ARG A 81 1.54 -2.39 15.51
N SER A 82 2.56 -1.82 16.17
CA SER A 82 2.35 -0.81 17.21
C SER A 82 1.61 0.42 16.68
N TRP A 83 1.98 0.91 15.49
CA TRP A 83 1.29 2.04 14.85
C TRP A 83 -0.15 1.69 14.43
N GLN A 84 -0.37 0.46 13.94
CA GLN A 84 -1.71 -0.03 13.64
C GLN A 84 -2.59 -0.06 14.89
N ASP A 85 -2.08 -0.59 16.00
CA ASP A 85 -2.79 -0.66 17.28
C ASP A 85 -3.09 0.74 17.86
N GLN A 86 -2.26 1.74 17.56
CA GLN A 86 -2.46 3.13 17.90
C GLN A 86 -3.47 3.84 16.97
N GLY A 87 -3.96 3.18 15.93
CA GLY A 87 -4.95 3.73 15.01
C GLY A 87 -4.36 4.58 13.88
N ALA A 88 -3.06 4.43 13.59
CA ALA A 88 -2.44 5.11 12.45
C ALA A 88 -3.07 4.67 11.12
N TRP A 89 -3.16 5.61 10.18
CA TRP A 89 -3.62 5.32 8.82
C TRP A 89 -2.49 4.75 7.96
N PHE A 90 -2.79 3.71 7.22
CA PHE A 90 -1.87 3.10 6.25
C PHE A 90 -2.38 3.34 4.84
N PHE A 91 -1.48 3.80 3.99
CA PHE A 91 -1.67 3.88 2.56
C PHE A 91 -0.52 3.17 1.86
N ALA A 92 -0.85 2.17 1.06
CA ALA A 92 0.13 1.38 0.34
C ALA A 92 -0.26 1.22 -1.13
N VAL A 93 0.73 1.17 -2.02
CA VAL A 93 0.50 0.95 -3.46
C VAL A 93 1.51 -0.02 -4.05
N GLY A 94 1.05 -0.83 -5.00
CA GLY A 94 1.87 -1.78 -5.75
C GLY A 94 2.68 -2.70 -4.83
N THR A 95 4.00 -2.76 -5.02
CA THR A 95 4.90 -3.64 -4.22
C THR A 95 4.76 -3.40 -2.71
N GLY A 96 4.52 -2.15 -2.28
CA GLY A 96 4.30 -1.85 -0.86
C GLY A 96 3.02 -2.49 -0.33
N TRP A 97 1.93 -2.47 -1.10
CA TRP A 97 0.71 -3.17 -0.75
C TRP A 97 0.94 -4.68 -0.70
N ASP A 98 1.56 -5.26 -1.73
CA ASP A 98 1.86 -6.69 -1.80
C ASP A 98 2.62 -7.17 -0.56
N LEU A 99 3.68 -6.44 -0.18
CA LEU A 99 4.55 -6.80 0.94
C LEU A 99 3.94 -6.54 2.32
N LEU A 100 3.02 -5.58 2.44
CA LEU A 100 2.24 -5.39 3.66
C LEU A 100 1.12 -6.43 3.81
N GLY A 101 0.79 -7.17 2.75
CA GLY A 101 -0.10 -8.32 2.77
C GLY A 101 0.49 -9.53 3.50
N ARG A 102 -0.12 -10.70 3.34
CA ARG A 102 0.30 -11.94 3.99
C ARG A 102 1.52 -12.56 3.32
N HIS A 103 1.53 -12.59 2.00
CA HIS A 103 2.61 -13.12 1.17
C HIS A 103 2.47 -12.68 -0.27
N VAL A 104 3.58 -12.80 -0.99
CA VAL A 104 3.65 -12.61 -2.45
C VAL A 104 4.15 -13.92 -3.06
N VAL A 105 3.43 -14.45 -4.05
CA VAL A 105 3.95 -15.52 -4.91
C VAL A 105 4.66 -14.86 -6.10
N ALA A 106 5.96 -14.99 -6.17
CA ALA A 106 6.76 -14.43 -7.26
C ALA A 106 6.51 -15.18 -8.58
N ASP A 107 6.92 -14.59 -9.71
CA ASP A 107 6.85 -15.21 -11.06
C ASP A 107 7.59 -16.55 -11.13
N SER A 108 8.67 -16.72 -10.33
CA SER A 108 9.38 -18.00 -10.17
C SER A 108 8.56 -19.09 -9.46
N GLY A 109 7.47 -18.71 -8.77
CA GLY A 109 6.71 -19.56 -7.87
C GLY A 109 7.19 -19.55 -6.43
N ASP A 110 8.28 -18.83 -6.12
CA ASP A 110 8.75 -18.66 -4.76
C ASP A 110 7.77 -17.84 -3.93
N VAL A 111 7.59 -18.22 -2.68
CA VAL A 111 6.72 -17.49 -1.75
C VAL A 111 7.55 -16.56 -0.87
N ILE A 112 7.32 -15.27 -1.01
CA ILE A 112 7.93 -14.22 -0.19
C ILE A 112 6.94 -13.88 0.94
N PRO A 113 7.31 -14.08 2.21
CA PRO A 113 6.42 -13.72 3.31
C PRO A 113 6.23 -12.22 3.39
N GLY A 114 5.00 -11.79 3.62
CA GLY A 114 4.65 -10.39 3.87
C GLY A 114 4.48 -10.08 5.35
N VAL A 115 4.26 -8.83 5.66
CA VAL A 115 4.10 -8.33 7.05
C VAL A 115 2.77 -8.74 7.67
N GLY A 116 1.74 -8.95 6.84
CA GLY A 116 0.39 -9.33 7.27
C GLY A 116 -0.37 -8.22 8.00
N VAL A 117 -0.09 -6.95 7.70
CA VAL A 117 -0.88 -5.79 8.13
C VAL A 117 -2.14 -5.67 7.29
N PHE A 118 -2.01 -5.85 5.98
CA PHE A 118 -3.15 -5.84 5.06
C PHE A 118 -3.75 -7.25 4.92
N PRO A 119 -5.09 -7.37 4.93
CA PRO A 119 -5.81 -8.62 4.76
C PRO A 119 -5.90 -9.01 3.28
N SER A 120 -4.74 -9.26 2.68
CA SER A 120 -4.60 -9.59 1.25
C SER A 120 -3.35 -10.42 0.99
N SER A 121 -3.27 -11.02 -0.18
CA SER A 121 -2.08 -11.70 -0.73
C SER A 121 -1.93 -11.35 -2.20
N ALA A 122 -0.72 -11.44 -2.74
CA ALA A 122 -0.44 -11.16 -4.15
C ALA A 122 0.12 -12.39 -4.87
N ASP A 123 -0.23 -12.55 -6.15
CA ASP A 123 0.30 -13.59 -7.04
C ASP A 123 0.78 -12.96 -8.35
N HIS A 124 2.08 -12.94 -8.57
CA HIS A 124 2.72 -12.33 -9.74
C HIS A 124 2.82 -13.27 -10.94
N ARG A 125 2.49 -14.57 -10.79
CA ARG A 125 2.59 -15.57 -11.87
C ARG A 125 1.64 -15.32 -13.04
N SER A 126 0.55 -14.57 -12.82
CA SER A 126 -0.38 -14.20 -13.88
C SER A 126 0.20 -13.18 -14.89
N GLY A 127 1.41 -12.69 -14.62
CA GLY A 127 2.10 -11.75 -15.50
C GLY A 127 1.60 -10.31 -15.34
N ARG A 128 1.88 -9.49 -16.36
CA ARG A 128 1.51 -8.07 -16.37
C ARG A 128 0.16 -7.87 -17.01
N PHE A 129 -0.72 -7.17 -16.31
CA PHE A 129 -1.93 -6.59 -16.89
C PHE A 129 -1.72 -5.08 -17.14
N SER A 130 -2.16 -4.61 -18.31
CA SER A 130 -2.06 -3.21 -18.70
C SER A 130 -3.25 -2.87 -19.60
N GLY A 131 -4.12 -1.96 -19.14
CA GLY A 131 -5.31 -1.62 -19.90
C GLY A 131 -6.24 -0.65 -19.20
N GLU A 132 -7.20 -0.15 -19.98
CA GLU A 132 -8.29 0.67 -19.46
C GLU A 132 -9.28 -0.19 -18.69
N VAL A 133 -9.81 0.38 -17.62
CA VAL A 133 -10.80 -0.25 -16.76
C VAL A 133 -11.90 0.74 -16.41
N SER A 134 -13.08 0.21 -16.16
CA SER A 134 -14.21 0.94 -15.60
C SER A 134 -14.88 0.11 -14.53
N GLY A 135 -15.73 0.72 -13.72
CA GLY A 135 -16.44 0.01 -12.67
C GLY A 135 -16.99 0.93 -11.61
N LEU A 136 -17.13 0.42 -10.40
CA LEU A 136 -17.68 1.16 -9.26
C LEU A 136 -16.66 1.23 -8.12
N ASP A 137 -16.59 2.38 -7.46
CA ASP A 137 -15.87 2.50 -6.19
C ASP A 137 -16.68 1.90 -5.02
N TYR A 138 -16.06 1.82 -3.84
CA TYR A 138 -16.69 1.30 -2.62
C TYR A 138 -17.94 2.06 -2.15
N LYS A 139 -18.24 3.22 -2.73
CA LYS A 139 -19.47 4.00 -2.53
C LYS A 139 -20.44 3.89 -3.69
N SER A 140 -20.26 2.92 -4.58
CA SER A 140 -21.08 2.68 -5.78
C SER A 140 -21.12 3.86 -6.75
N ARG A 141 -20.02 4.60 -6.85
CA ARG A 141 -19.86 5.69 -7.82
C ARG A 141 -19.09 5.18 -9.04
N ASP A 142 -19.52 5.61 -10.23
CA ASP A 142 -18.82 5.29 -11.46
C ASP A 142 -17.36 5.72 -11.38
N THR A 143 -16.48 4.82 -11.81
CA THR A 143 -15.05 5.07 -11.89
C THR A 143 -14.50 4.54 -13.20
N ALA A 144 -13.47 5.18 -13.71
CA ALA A 144 -12.70 4.72 -14.86
C ALA A 144 -11.23 5.05 -14.62
N GLY A 145 -10.34 4.24 -15.19
CA GLY A 145 -8.91 4.41 -14.99
C GLY A 145 -8.10 3.52 -15.91
N TYR A 146 -6.82 3.43 -15.57
CA TYR A 146 -5.86 2.61 -16.29
C TYR A 146 -5.06 1.78 -15.27
N ILE A 147 -5.03 0.48 -15.45
CA ILE A 147 -4.22 -0.43 -14.64
C ILE A 147 -2.94 -0.76 -15.41
N ASN A 148 -1.82 -0.77 -14.71
CA ASN A 148 -0.54 -1.25 -15.21
C ASN A 148 0.23 -1.87 -14.05
N GLN A 149 -0.01 -3.14 -13.80
CA GLN A 149 0.59 -3.85 -12.67
C GLN A 149 1.04 -5.26 -13.06
N VAL A 150 1.88 -5.86 -12.22
CA VAL A 150 2.28 -7.26 -12.31
C VAL A 150 1.46 -8.03 -11.27
N GLY A 151 0.88 -9.15 -11.72
CA GLY A 151 0.14 -10.04 -10.86
C GLY A 151 -1.24 -9.54 -10.47
N GLN A 152 -1.80 -10.23 -9.50
CA GLN A 152 -3.14 -9.99 -8.98
C GLN A 152 -3.10 -10.06 -7.45
N SER A 153 -3.88 -9.21 -6.80
CA SER A 153 -4.08 -9.28 -5.37
C SER A 153 -5.40 -9.95 -5.06
N THR A 154 -5.39 -10.82 -4.05
CA THR A 154 -6.58 -11.47 -3.51
C THR A 154 -6.85 -10.91 -2.13
N LEU A 155 -8.06 -10.43 -1.90
CA LEU A 155 -8.52 -9.95 -0.61
C LEU A 155 -9.03 -11.12 0.24
N ASP A 156 -8.86 -11.02 1.55
CA ASP A 156 -9.44 -11.99 2.49
C ASP A 156 -10.98 -11.90 2.49
N ASP A 157 -11.64 -12.94 2.96
CA ASP A 157 -13.10 -13.00 3.04
C ASP A 157 -13.65 -11.83 3.89
N GLY A 158 -14.66 -11.16 3.33
CA GLY A 158 -15.33 -10.03 3.98
C GLY A 158 -14.59 -8.70 3.91
N VAL A 159 -13.43 -8.63 3.28
CA VAL A 159 -12.72 -7.36 3.06
C VAL A 159 -13.36 -6.59 1.92
N GLN A 160 -13.61 -5.30 2.14
CA GLN A 160 -14.19 -4.43 1.12
C GLN A 160 -13.14 -4.03 0.09
N ALA A 161 -13.40 -4.33 -1.17
CA ALA A 161 -12.62 -3.79 -2.28
C ALA A 161 -12.81 -2.27 -2.39
N LEU A 162 -11.73 -1.56 -2.73
CA LEU A 162 -11.80 -0.13 -3.01
C LEU A 162 -12.53 0.14 -4.33
N TRP A 163 -12.30 -0.71 -5.34
CA TRP A 163 -13.00 -0.70 -6.62
C TRP A 163 -13.47 -2.09 -7.02
N SER A 164 -14.66 -2.16 -7.60
CA SER A 164 -15.14 -3.31 -8.36
C SER A 164 -15.02 -2.94 -9.82
N ILE A 165 -14.12 -3.59 -10.55
CA ILE A 165 -13.78 -3.22 -11.92
C ILE A 165 -14.25 -4.26 -12.92
N ASP A 166 -14.61 -3.76 -14.11
CA ASP A 166 -14.86 -4.56 -15.30
C ASP A 166 -13.74 -4.31 -16.30
N THR A 167 -13.22 -5.38 -16.87
CA THR A 167 -12.30 -5.32 -17.99
C THR A 167 -12.99 -5.86 -19.23
N ALA A 168 -12.68 -5.30 -20.40
CA ALA A 168 -13.28 -5.74 -21.65
C ALA A 168 -13.01 -7.24 -21.96
N SER A 169 -11.91 -7.80 -21.46
CA SER A 169 -11.53 -9.19 -21.61
C SER A 169 -12.12 -10.15 -20.58
N GLY A 170 -12.59 -9.62 -19.44
CA GLY A 170 -13.06 -10.43 -18.30
C GLY A 170 -11.97 -11.19 -17.55
N ASP A 171 -10.70 -11.03 -17.94
CA ASP A 171 -9.56 -11.83 -17.47
C ASP A 171 -8.89 -11.25 -16.20
N TYR A 172 -9.40 -10.13 -15.67
CA TYR A 172 -8.84 -9.47 -14.50
C TYR A 172 -9.76 -9.62 -13.28
N PRO A 173 -9.20 -9.69 -12.05
CA PRO A 173 -10.03 -9.76 -10.85
C PRO A 173 -10.95 -8.56 -10.76
N ARG A 174 -12.20 -8.82 -10.37
CA ARG A 174 -13.22 -7.77 -10.24
C ARG A 174 -13.02 -6.85 -9.06
N ALA A 175 -12.11 -7.19 -8.14
CA ALA A 175 -11.81 -6.41 -6.95
C ALA A 175 -10.39 -5.84 -7.04
N GLU A 176 -10.25 -4.54 -6.88
CA GLU A 176 -8.97 -3.86 -6.91
C GLU A 176 -8.86 -2.88 -5.76
N GLY A 177 -7.69 -2.86 -5.11
CA GLY A 177 -7.49 -2.11 -3.89
C GLY A 177 -8.33 -2.63 -2.73
N LEU A 178 -8.11 -2.12 -1.55
CA LEU A 178 -8.91 -2.40 -0.36
C LEU A 178 -9.11 -1.17 0.51
N ILE A 179 -10.20 -1.20 1.28
CA ILE A 179 -10.42 -0.30 2.41
C ILE A 179 -10.89 -1.12 3.60
N SER A 180 -10.17 -1.04 4.72
CA SER A 180 -10.50 -1.78 5.94
C SER A 180 -10.05 -1.00 7.16
N GLY A 181 -10.98 -0.34 7.85
CA GLY A 181 -10.66 0.56 8.98
C GLY A 181 -9.73 1.69 8.53
N THR A 182 -8.51 1.71 9.06
CA THR A 182 -7.46 2.69 8.71
C THR A 182 -6.51 2.22 7.59
N LEU A 183 -6.79 1.08 6.95
CA LEU A 183 -5.98 0.51 5.87
C LEU A 183 -6.58 0.88 4.51
N MET A 184 -5.75 1.37 3.59
CA MET A 184 -6.11 1.68 2.21
C MET A 184 -4.98 1.26 1.25
N ALA A 185 -5.31 0.53 0.20
CA ALA A 185 -4.39 0.15 -0.87
C ALA A 185 -5.08 0.23 -2.23
#